data_35f779f083c95e7fdc25f8d28078854f
#
_entry.id   35f779f083c95e7fdc25f8d28078854f
#
_cell.length_a   1.000
_cell.length_b   1.000
_cell.length_c   1.000
_cell.angle_alpha   90.00
_cell.angle_beta   90.00
_cell.angle_gamma   90.00
#
_symmetry.space_group_name_H-M   'P 1'
#
loop_
_entity.id
_entity.type
_entity.pdbx_description
1 polymer ?
#
loop_
_entity_poly.entity_id
_entity_poly.type
_entity_poly.pdbx_seq_one_letter_code
_entity_poly.pdbx_strand_id
1 'polypeptide(L)'
;RFEEAQGGTIFLDEVGELSPIAQAKLLRVLQEREFQPLGSSRTVHVDVRVVTATYKDLEQEVALGNFRSDLFYRLNVFPIFLPPLRDRGPDILLLADYFVQKYAQEFEKDVKRISTGAIDMLMSYHWPGNVRELENCIERAVLLTAGEAIDSWHLPPTLQMKPTGAQNVSRGKLEALVSAFERDLITDALKDVHGNQSQAARLLGTTKRIIQYKVEKYGVDPKRFRTKIPASQVRLKAGQS
;
A
#
# COMPACT_ATOMS: atom_id res chain seq x y z
N ARG A 1 -7.80 -27.00 20.93
CA ARG A 1 -6.60 -26.14 20.98
C ARG A 1 -6.22 -25.75 22.41
N PHE A 2 -7.19 -25.49 23.29
CA PHE A 2 -6.89 -25.19 24.70
C PHE A 2 -6.26 -26.40 25.43
N GLU A 3 -6.68 -27.64 25.11
CA GLU A 3 -6.03 -28.84 25.63
C GLU A 3 -4.58 -28.96 25.16
N GLU A 4 -4.31 -28.68 23.90
CA GLU A 4 -2.96 -28.71 23.32
C GLU A 4 -2.03 -27.66 23.92
N ALA A 5 -2.59 -26.51 24.37
CA ALA A 5 -1.85 -25.42 24.96
C ALA A 5 -1.65 -25.56 26.48
N GLN A 6 -2.05 -26.67 27.10
CA GLN A 6 -1.96 -26.88 28.55
C GLN A 6 -0.56 -26.61 29.09
N GLY A 7 -0.45 -25.78 30.11
CA GLY A 7 0.83 -25.35 30.71
C GLY A 7 1.64 -24.39 29.84
N GLY A 8 1.11 -23.95 28.68
CA GLY A 8 1.78 -23.09 27.71
C GLY A 8 1.04 -21.79 27.42
N THR A 9 1.17 -21.33 26.19
CA THR A 9 0.55 -20.09 25.71
C THR A 9 -0.29 -20.37 24.46
N ILE A 10 -1.52 -19.86 24.46
CA ILE A 10 -2.39 -19.83 23.27
C ILE A 10 -2.45 -18.41 22.72
N PHE A 11 -2.28 -18.27 21.41
CA PHE A 11 -2.48 -17.02 20.69
C PHE A 11 -3.80 -17.09 19.93
N LEU A 12 -4.69 -16.15 20.20
CA LEU A 12 -5.99 -16.02 19.54
C LEU A 12 -5.96 -14.81 18.64
N ASP A 13 -5.87 -15.04 17.34
CA ASP A 13 -5.88 -13.98 16.34
C ASP A 13 -7.34 -13.57 16.02
N GLU A 14 -7.53 -12.30 15.72
CA GLU A 14 -8.80 -11.70 15.29
C GLU A 14 -9.98 -11.99 16.25
N VAL A 15 -9.76 -11.79 17.56
CA VAL A 15 -10.82 -12.03 18.57
C VAL A 15 -12.04 -11.14 18.39
N GLY A 16 -11.90 -9.98 17.73
CA GLY A 16 -13.00 -9.10 17.36
C GLY A 16 -13.96 -9.67 16.31
N GLU A 17 -13.59 -10.78 15.65
CA GLU A 17 -14.45 -11.47 14.66
C GLU A 17 -15.24 -12.65 15.26
N LEU A 18 -15.08 -12.90 16.55
CA LEU A 18 -15.77 -14.01 17.18
C LEU A 18 -17.28 -13.82 17.18
N SER A 19 -18.02 -14.89 16.86
CA SER A 19 -19.47 -14.90 17.00
C SER A 19 -19.89 -14.72 18.47
N PRO A 20 -21.11 -14.20 18.77
CA PRO A 20 -21.58 -14.03 20.15
C PRO A 20 -21.51 -15.32 20.98
N ILE A 21 -21.76 -16.49 20.37
CA ILE A 21 -21.65 -17.78 21.02
C ILE A 21 -20.18 -18.11 21.36
N ALA A 22 -19.25 -17.83 20.47
CA ALA A 22 -17.83 -18.04 20.71
C ALA A 22 -17.28 -17.09 21.77
N GLN A 23 -17.74 -15.84 21.80
CA GLN A 23 -17.40 -14.87 22.85
C GLN A 23 -17.82 -15.37 24.24
N ALA A 24 -19.04 -15.91 24.37
CA ALA A 24 -19.52 -16.45 25.66
C ALA A 24 -18.69 -17.67 26.11
N LYS A 25 -18.32 -18.56 25.18
CA LYS A 25 -17.46 -19.72 25.47
C LYS A 25 -16.05 -19.30 25.87
N LEU A 26 -15.46 -18.33 25.15
CA LEU A 26 -14.13 -17.82 25.49
C LEU A 26 -14.13 -17.16 26.86
N LEU A 27 -15.16 -16.36 27.19
CA LEU A 27 -15.29 -15.74 28.50
C LEU A 27 -15.27 -16.80 29.61
N ARG A 28 -16.04 -17.89 29.43
CA ARG A 28 -16.08 -18.99 30.42
C ARG A 28 -14.69 -19.62 30.62
N VAL A 29 -13.96 -19.89 29.53
CA VAL A 29 -12.58 -20.42 29.63
C VAL A 29 -11.67 -19.46 30.39
N LEU A 30 -11.77 -18.15 30.13
CA LEU A 30 -10.94 -17.14 30.80
C LEU A 30 -11.27 -16.95 32.29
N GLN A 31 -12.53 -17.16 32.68
CA GLN A 31 -13.00 -16.96 34.06
C GLN A 31 -12.83 -18.23 34.91
N GLU A 32 -13.32 -19.35 34.38
CA GLU A 32 -13.42 -20.61 35.12
C GLU A 32 -12.20 -21.51 34.91
N ARG A 33 -11.35 -21.20 33.91
CA ARG A 33 -10.23 -22.03 33.47
C ARG A 33 -10.65 -23.46 33.11
N GLU A 34 -11.88 -23.57 32.58
CA GLU A 34 -12.42 -24.85 32.15
C GLU A 34 -13.31 -24.70 30.92
N PHE A 35 -13.45 -25.78 30.16
CA PHE A 35 -14.38 -25.84 29.03
C PHE A 35 -14.89 -27.24 28.80
N GLN A 36 -15.94 -27.35 27.98
CA GLN A 36 -16.47 -28.59 27.52
C GLN A 36 -16.17 -28.79 26.03
N PRO A 37 -15.43 -29.82 25.62
CA PRO A 37 -15.20 -30.13 24.23
C PRO A 37 -16.51 -30.32 23.46
N LEU A 38 -16.51 -30.02 22.17
CA LEU A 38 -17.67 -30.24 21.31
C LEU A 38 -18.05 -31.71 21.29
N GLY A 39 -19.33 -32.03 21.56
CA GLY A 39 -19.84 -33.39 21.58
C GLY A 39 -19.56 -34.16 22.87
N SER A 40 -19.01 -33.53 23.90
CA SER A 40 -18.74 -34.14 25.19
C SER A 40 -19.34 -33.31 26.32
N SER A 41 -19.85 -34.02 27.36
CA SER A 41 -20.27 -33.40 28.62
C SER A 41 -19.14 -33.32 29.65
N ARG A 42 -17.94 -33.79 29.31
CA ARG A 42 -16.78 -33.78 30.20
C ARG A 42 -16.25 -32.35 30.34
N THR A 43 -16.07 -31.87 31.56
CA THR A 43 -15.37 -30.63 31.87
C THR A 43 -13.86 -30.87 31.88
N VAL A 44 -13.11 -30.03 31.17
CA VAL A 44 -11.65 -30.07 31.10
C VAL A 44 -11.09 -28.79 31.69
N HIS A 45 -10.25 -28.92 32.72
CA HIS A 45 -9.54 -27.79 33.29
C HIS A 45 -8.28 -27.48 32.48
N VAL A 46 -8.01 -26.17 32.29
CA VAL A 46 -6.83 -25.69 31.53
C VAL A 46 -6.11 -24.59 32.29
N ASP A 47 -4.79 -24.71 32.33
CA ASP A 47 -3.90 -23.64 32.78
C ASP A 47 -3.08 -23.16 31.57
N VAL A 48 -3.53 -22.05 30.97
CA VAL A 48 -3.02 -21.54 29.71
C VAL A 48 -2.86 -20.02 29.81
N ARG A 49 -1.72 -19.53 29.38
CA ARG A 49 -1.54 -18.08 29.13
C ARG A 49 -2.23 -17.71 27.81
N VAL A 50 -3.12 -16.73 27.85
CA VAL A 50 -3.86 -16.28 26.66
C VAL A 50 -3.26 -14.96 26.17
N VAL A 51 -2.91 -14.92 24.90
CA VAL A 51 -2.53 -13.71 24.16
C VAL A 51 -3.53 -13.53 23.02
N THR A 52 -4.07 -12.34 22.87
CA THR A 52 -5.10 -12.05 21.86
C THR A 52 -4.65 -10.92 20.95
N ALA A 53 -5.09 -10.96 19.68
CA ALA A 53 -4.90 -9.88 18.73
C ALA A 53 -6.21 -9.56 18.01
N THR A 54 -6.37 -8.31 17.62
CA THR A 54 -7.46 -7.84 16.76
C THR A 54 -7.06 -6.52 16.11
N TYR A 55 -7.58 -6.27 14.91
CA TYR A 55 -7.48 -4.97 14.25
C TYR A 55 -8.67 -4.05 14.59
N LYS A 56 -9.75 -4.61 15.17
CA LYS A 56 -10.94 -3.84 15.54
C LYS A 56 -10.74 -3.07 16.83
N ASP A 57 -11.35 -1.91 16.89
CA ASP A 57 -11.53 -1.18 18.15
C ASP A 57 -12.63 -1.87 18.97
N LEU A 58 -12.22 -2.68 19.95
CA LEU A 58 -13.15 -3.45 20.77
C LEU A 58 -14.05 -2.55 21.63
N GLU A 59 -13.64 -1.33 22.00
CA GLU A 59 -14.49 -0.39 22.73
C GLU A 59 -15.66 0.07 21.85
N GLN A 60 -15.40 0.37 20.58
CA GLN A 60 -16.44 0.67 19.61
C GLN A 60 -17.35 -0.52 19.35
N GLU A 61 -16.79 -1.72 19.21
CA GLU A 61 -17.57 -2.95 19.01
C GLU A 61 -18.48 -3.25 20.21
N VAL A 62 -18.05 -2.95 21.44
CA VAL A 62 -18.89 -3.03 22.64
C VAL A 62 -20.01 -2.00 22.59
N ALA A 63 -19.72 -0.75 22.22
CA ALA A 63 -20.74 0.30 22.10
C ALA A 63 -21.79 0.00 21.02
N LEU A 64 -21.40 -0.70 19.94
CA LEU A 64 -22.29 -1.16 18.87
C LEU A 64 -23.04 -2.46 19.21
N GLY A 65 -22.73 -3.11 20.33
CA GLY A 65 -23.35 -4.37 20.75
C GLY A 65 -22.83 -5.62 20.01
N ASN A 66 -21.78 -5.49 19.21
CA ASN A 66 -21.14 -6.59 18.46
C ASN A 66 -20.17 -7.41 19.32
N PHE A 67 -19.65 -6.81 20.40
CA PHE A 67 -18.73 -7.45 21.32
C PHE A 67 -19.22 -7.32 22.76
N ARG A 68 -19.06 -8.40 23.56
CA ARG A 68 -19.52 -8.40 24.96
C ARG A 68 -18.58 -7.57 25.83
N SER A 69 -19.14 -6.71 26.65
CA SER A 69 -18.39 -5.86 27.59
C SER A 69 -17.62 -6.67 28.64
N ASP A 70 -18.22 -7.76 29.14
CA ASP A 70 -17.58 -8.63 30.14
C ASP A 70 -16.32 -9.34 29.58
N LEU A 71 -16.37 -9.79 28.33
CA LEU A 71 -15.22 -10.36 27.64
C LEU A 71 -14.15 -9.29 27.36
N PHE A 72 -14.54 -8.11 26.92
CA PHE A 72 -13.63 -6.99 26.68
C PHE A 72 -12.79 -6.69 27.92
N TYR A 73 -13.41 -6.48 29.09
CA TYR A 73 -12.67 -6.20 30.33
C TYR A 73 -11.77 -7.36 30.76
N ARG A 74 -12.10 -8.59 30.40
CA ARG A 74 -11.25 -9.75 30.72
C ARG A 74 -10.06 -9.90 29.80
N LEU A 75 -10.15 -9.44 28.55
CA LEU A 75 -9.06 -9.43 27.57
C LEU A 75 -8.16 -8.20 27.71
N ASN A 76 -8.73 -7.03 27.96
CA ASN A 76 -8.03 -5.73 27.97
C ASN A 76 -7.31 -5.45 29.30
N VAL A 77 -6.61 -6.45 29.84
CA VAL A 77 -5.82 -6.30 31.08
C VAL A 77 -4.49 -5.63 30.83
N PHE A 78 -3.82 -5.98 29.72
CA PHE A 78 -2.54 -5.41 29.32
C PHE A 78 -2.52 -5.19 27.81
N PRO A 79 -3.02 -4.04 27.34
CA PRO A 79 -3.07 -3.73 25.90
C PRO A 79 -1.68 -3.37 25.37
N ILE A 80 -1.35 -3.92 24.19
CA ILE A 80 -0.15 -3.59 23.42
C ILE A 80 -0.60 -2.98 22.09
N PHE A 81 -0.35 -1.70 21.90
CA PHE A 81 -0.67 -1.00 20.67
C PHE A 81 0.48 -1.10 19.68
N LEU A 82 0.22 -1.72 18.52
CA LEU A 82 1.18 -1.81 17.42
C LEU A 82 0.93 -0.67 16.43
N PRO A 83 1.85 0.30 16.31
CA PRO A 83 1.66 1.36 15.32
C PRO A 83 1.75 0.80 13.90
N PRO A 84 1.00 1.36 12.95
CA PRO A 84 1.10 0.97 11.54
C PRO A 84 2.49 1.28 10.98
N LEU A 85 2.87 0.58 9.90
CA LEU A 85 4.22 0.66 9.33
C LEU A 85 4.61 2.09 8.90
N ARG A 86 3.65 2.88 8.42
CA ARG A 86 3.87 4.30 8.06
C ARG A 86 4.36 5.18 9.22
N ASP A 87 4.03 4.81 10.46
CA ASP A 87 4.44 5.54 11.67
C ASP A 87 5.77 5.01 12.23
N ARG A 88 6.34 4.00 11.57
CA ARG A 88 7.59 3.32 11.91
C ARG A 88 8.61 3.44 10.78
N GLY A 89 8.77 4.65 10.22
CA GLY A 89 9.58 4.91 9.03
C GLY A 89 10.93 4.17 8.96
N PRO A 90 11.80 4.22 10.00
CA PRO A 90 13.08 3.51 9.98
C PRO A 90 12.94 1.99 9.81
N ASP A 91 11.86 1.40 10.29
CA ASP A 91 11.64 -0.05 10.23
C ASP A 91 11.33 -0.51 8.79
N ILE A 92 10.83 0.37 7.93
CA ILE A 92 10.54 0.04 6.51
C ILE A 92 11.81 -0.47 5.83
N LEU A 93 12.94 0.22 6.01
CA LEU A 93 14.19 -0.18 5.38
C LEU A 93 14.77 -1.45 6.01
N LEU A 94 14.73 -1.56 7.33
CA LEU A 94 15.20 -2.75 8.03
C LEU A 94 14.44 -4.01 7.58
N LEU A 95 13.11 -3.89 7.48
CA LEU A 95 12.26 -4.99 7.00
C LEU A 95 12.49 -5.27 5.52
N ALA A 96 12.63 -4.23 4.70
CA ALA A 96 12.90 -4.40 3.27
C ALA A 96 14.23 -5.15 3.04
N ASP A 97 15.31 -4.75 3.72
CA ASP A 97 16.61 -5.43 3.63
C ASP A 97 16.52 -6.89 4.12
N TYR A 98 15.80 -7.12 5.20
CA TYR A 98 15.56 -8.48 5.70
C TYR A 98 14.84 -9.34 4.66
N PHE A 99 13.77 -8.82 4.04
CA PHE A 99 13.02 -9.55 3.02
C PHE A 99 13.82 -9.75 1.74
N VAL A 100 14.67 -8.79 1.34
CA VAL A 100 15.59 -8.98 0.21
C VAL A 100 16.52 -10.16 0.46
N GLN A 101 17.14 -10.24 1.64
CA GLN A 101 18.04 -11.35 1.99
C GLN A 101 17.28 -12.68 2.02
N LYS A 102 16.09 -12.73 2.66
CA LYS A 102 15.24 -13.91 2.74
C LYS A 102 14.91 -14.46 1.36
N TYR A 103 14.35 -13.60 0.49
CA TYR A 103 13.89 -14.04 -0.82
C TYR A 103 15.01 -14.19 -1.85
N ALA A 104 16.13 -13.47 -1.74
CA ALA A 104 17.32 -13.73 -2.54
C ALA A 104 17.86 -15.14 -2.29
N GLN A 105 17.90 -15.56 -1.02
CA GLN A 105 18.29 -16.91 -0.64
C GLN A 105 17.27 -17.96 -1.11
N GLU A 106 15.97 -17.71 -0.90
CA GLU A 106 14.90 -18.66 -1.25
C GLU A 106 14.80 -18.90 -2.75
N PHE A 107 15.03 -17.86 -3.58
CA PHE A 107 14.96 -17.95 -5.04
C PHE A 107 16.33 -18.15 -5.72
N GLU A 108 17.38 -18.37 -4.94
CA GLU A 108 18.77 -18.54 -5.43
C GLU A 108 19.22 -17.39 -6.35
N LYS A 109 18.89 -16.15 -5.98
CA LYS A 109 19.22 -14.93 -6.73
C LYS A 109 20.32 -14.13 -6.05
N ASP A 110 21.18 -13.49 -6.85
CA ASP A 110 22.27 -12.64 -6.36
C ASP A 110 21.81 -11.17 -6.15
N VAL A 111 20.65 -10.97 -5.48
CA VAL A 111 20.13 -9.65 -5.16
C VAL A 111 20.65 -9.24 -3.78
N LYS A 112 21.42 -8.14 -3.72
CA LYS A 112 22.14 -7.69 -2.50
C LYS A 112 21.69 -6.36 -1.95
N ARG A 113 21.03 -5.52 -2.75
CA ARG A 113 20.76 -4.13 -2.38
C ARG A 113 19.48 -3.59 -3.03
N ILE A 114 19.02 -2.49 -2.47
CA ILE A 114 17.92 -1.69 -3.00
C ILE A 114 18.52 -0.36 -3.48
N SER A 115 18.21 0.08 -4.70
CA SER A 115 18.68 1.36 -5.23
C SER A 115 18.05 2.54 -4.51
N THR A 116 18.73 3.70 -4.49
CA THR A 116 18.23 4.90 -3.83
C THR A 116 16.83 5.30 -4.32
N GLY A 117 16.56 5.22 -5.62
CA GLY A 117 15.25 5.51 -6.18
C GLY A 117 14.16 4.56 -5.70
N ALA A 118 14.48 3.28 -5.49
CA ALA A 118 13.55 2.32 -4.91
C ALA A 118 13.33 2.58 -3.41
N ILE A 119 14.39 2.93 -2.66
CA ILE A 119 14.31 3.32 -1.25
C ILE A 119 13.35 4.51 -1.07
N ASP A 120 13.51 5.56 -1.89
CA ASP A 120 12.65 6.75 -1.82
C ASP A 120 11.18 6.41 -2.03
N MET A 121 10.87 5.47 -2.93
CA MET A 121 9.51 4.98 -3.15
C MET A 121 8.98 4.20 -1.97
N LEU A 122 9.76 3.27 -1.42
CA LEU A 122 9.37 2.49 -0.24
C LEU A 122 9.08 3.38 0.97
N MET A 123 9.92 4.41 1.19
CA MET A 123 9.79 5.35 2.30
C MET A 123 8.60 6.31 2.14
N SER A 124 8.23 6.66 0.91
CA SER A 124 7.14 7.59 0.64
C SER A 124 5.75 6.94 0.61
N TYR A 125 5.66 5.62 0.57
CA TYR A 125 4.39 4.92 0.48
C TYR A 125 3.75 4.68 1.86
N HIS A 126 2.41 4.68 1.91
CA HIS A 126 1.65 4.64 3.17
C HIS A 126 1.46 3.24 3.77
N TRP A 127 1.76 2.19 3.02
CA TRP A 127 1.68 0.79 3.46
C TRP A 127 0.35 0.42 4.13
N PRO A 128 -0.81 0.54 3.45
CA PRO A 128 -2.11 0.19 4.05
C PRO A 128 -2.17 -1.28 4.51
N GLY A 129 -1.49 -2.20 3.81
CA GLY A 129 -1.34 -3.60 4.20
C GLY A 129 -0.15 -3.88 5.12
N ASN A 130 0.49 -2.81 5.65
CA ASN A 130 1.60 -2.88 6.61
C ASN A 130 2.73 -3.82 6.15
N VAL A 131 3.24 -4.63 7.07
CA VAL A 131 4.40 -5.52 6.85
C VAL A 131 4.11 -6.57 5.77
N ARG A 132 2.89 -7.11 5.71
CA ARG A 132 2.51 -8.10 4.68
C ARG A 132 2.57 -7.52 3.27
N GLU A 133 2.13 -6.29 3.09
CA GLU A 133 2.21 -5.62 1.79
C GLU A 133 3.66 -5.32 1.40
N LEU A 134 4.48 -4.87 2.35
CA LEU A 134 5.91 -4.66 2.13
C LEU A 134 6.60 -5.98 1.76
N GLU A 135 6.34 -7.05 2.49
CA GLU A 135 6.90 -8.39 2.22
C GLU A 135 6.57 -8.84 0.79
N ASN A 136 5.29 -8.85 0.41
CA ASN A 136 4.85 -9.22 -0.94
C ASN A 136 5.46 -8.31 -2.03
N CYS A 137 5.62 -7.02 -1.73
CA CYS A 137 6.25 -6.07 -2.64
C CYS A 137 7.71 -6.42 -2.90
N ILE A 138 8.48 -6.70 -1.85
CA ILE A 138 9.90 -7.06 -1.95
C ILE A 138 10.08 -8.45 -2.58
N GLU A 139 9.28 -9.44 -2.20
CA GLU A 139 9.26 -10.77 -2.80
C GLU A 139 9.13 -10.67 -4.32
N ARG A 140 8.11 -9.95 -4.80
CA ARG A 140 7.90 -9.72 -6.23
C ARG A 140 9.07 -8.98 -6.87
N ALA A 141 9.62 -7.96 -6.21
CA ALA A 141 10.76 -7.21 -6.73
C ALA A 141 11.99 -8.09 -6.90
N VAL A 142 12.30 -8.95 -5.93
CA VAL A 142 13.40 -9.93 -6.01
C VAL A 142 13.19 -10.89 -7.20
N LEU A 143 11.96 -11.42 -7.37
CA LEU A 143 11.64 -12.30 -8.50
C LEU A 143 11.88 -11.64 -9.86
N LEU A 144 11.54 -10.35 -10.00
CA LEU A 144 11.68 -9.61 -11.26
C LEU A 144 13.11 -9.13 -11.50
N THR A 145 13.95 -9.01 -10.48
CA THR A 145 15.32 -8.52 -10.58
C THR A 145 16.21 -9.56 -11.25
N ALA A 146 16.88 -9.19 -12.33
CA ALA A 146 17.86 -10.02 -13.03
C ALA A 146 19.32 -9.74 -12.58
N GLY A 147 19.56 -8.64 -11.87
CA GLY A 147 20.88 -8.20 -11.41
C GLY A 147 21.01 -8.22 -9.89
N GLU A 148 21.98 -7.47 -9.36
CA GLU A 148 22.27 -7.43 -7.92
C GLU A 148 21.45 -6.37 -7.13
N ALA A 149 20.67 -5.52 -7.82
CA ALA A 149 19.96 -4.42 -7.17
C ALA A 149 18.49 -4.36 -7.58
N ILE A 150 17.62 -4.14 -6.59
CA ILE A 150 16.23 -3.80 -6.83
C ILE A 150 16.14 -2.32 -7.21
N ASP A 151 15.69 -2.06 -8.42
CA ASP A 151 15.45 -0.71 -8.91
C ASP A 151 13.96 -0.33 -8.84
N SER A 152 13.67 0.95 -9.01
CA SER A 152 12.33 1.51 -8.92
C SER A 152 11.31 0.84 -9.87
N TRP A 153 11.72 0.37 -11.04
CA TRP A 153 10.84 -0.32 -11.99
C TRP A 153 10.52 -1.77 -11.62
N HIS A 154 11.25 -2.38 -10.69
CA HIS A 154 10.90 -3.68 -10.12
C HIS A 154 9.76 -3.58 -9.09
N LEU A 155 9.55 -2.38 -8.52
CA LEU A 155 8.48 -2.14 -7.57
C LEU A 155 7.11 -2.02 -8.28
N PRO A 156 6.01 -2.36 -7.60
CA PRO A 156 4.67 -2.22 -8.16
C PRO A 156 4.35 -0.80 -8.63
N PRO A 157 3.56 -0.63 -9.71
CA PRO A 157 3.14 0.68 -10.20
C PRO A 157 2.45 1.57 -9.16
N THR A 158 1.82 0.98 -8.16
CA THR A 158 1.19 1.69 -7.03
C THR A 158 2.18 2.50 -6.21
N LEU A 159 3.43 2.04 -6.09
CA LEU A 159 4.51 2.77 -5.42
C LEU A 159 5.15 3.82 -6.35
N GLN A 160 5.10 3.61 -7.66
CA GLN A 160 5.66 4.51 -8.66
C GLN A 160 4.81 5.78 -8.85
N MET A 161 3.54 5.72 -8.50
CA MET A 161 2.68 6.89 -8.44
C MET A 161 3.06 7.74 -7.23
N LYS A 162 3.82 8.84 -7.44
CA LYS A 162 4.04 9.83 -6.38
C LYS A 162 2.69 10.22 -5.78
N PRO A 163 2.52 10.20 -4.46
CA PRO A 163 1.33 10.77 -3.85
C PRO A 163 1.39 12.28 -4.09
N THR A 164 0.76 12.75 -5.14
CA THR A 164 0.40 14.15 -5.24
C THR A 164 -0.58 14.43 -4.12
N GLY A 165 -0.06 14.91 -2.98
CA GLY A 165 -0.80 15.47 -1.86
C GLY A 165 -1.90 14.56 -1.32
N ALA A 166 -1.61 13.85 -0.22
CA ALA A 166 -2.63 13.17 0.57
C ALA A 166 -3.66 14.15 1.13
N GLN A 167 -4.69 14.44 0.35
CA GLN A 167 -5.94 14.99 0.86
C GLN A 167 -7.03 13.98 0.57
N ASN A 168 -7.70 13.54 1.64
CA ASN A 168 -8.94 12.77 1.73
C ASN A 168 -9.59 12.39 0.38
N VAL A 169 -9.39 11.15 -0.07
CA VAL A 169 -10.07 10.63 -1.27
C VAL A 169 -11.47 10.17 -0.88
N SER A 170 -12.39 11.11 -0.76
CA SER A 170 -13.81 10.82 -0.77
C SER A 170 -14.21 10.19 -2.13
N ARG A 171 -15.14 9.23 -2.09
CA ARG A 171 -15.78 8.60 -3.26
C ARG A 171 -16.33 9.67 -4.22
N GLY A 172 -15.57 10.05 -5.23
CA GLY A 172 -15.89 11.08 -6.23
C GLY A 172 -14.68 11.42 -7.09
N LYS A 173 -13.52 10.84 -6.80
CA LYS A 173 -12.22 11.28 -7.33
C LYS A 173 -11.58 10.40 -8.40
N LEU A 174 -12.19 9.32 -8.87
CA LEU A 174 -11.64 8.57 -10.00
C LEU A 174 -11.54 9.49 -11.24
N GLU A 175 -12.58 10.27 -11.50
CA GLU A 175 -12.59 11.26 -12.58
C GLU A 175 -11.53 12.36 -12.39
N ALA A 176 -11.34 12.83 -11.17
CA ALA A 176 -10.32 13.84 -10.86
C ALA A 176 -8.89 13.31 -11.02
N LEU A 177 -8.63 12.07 -10.59
CA LEU A 177 -7.34 11.41 -10.76
C LEU A 177 -7.05 11.09 -12.22
N VAL A 178 -8.02 10.57 -12.96
CA VAL A 178 -7.91 10.33 -14.41
C VAL A 178 -7.68 11.64 -15.14
N SER A 179 -8.40 12.71 -14.77
CA SER A 179 -8.25 14.03 -15.38
C SER A 179 -6.89 14.67 -15.09
N ALA A 180 -6.35 14.50 -13.88
CA ALA A 180 -5.01 14.96 -13.53
C ALA A 180 -3.94 14.23 -14.33
N PHE A 181 -4.02 12.90 -14.38
CA PHE A 181 -3.08 12.06 -15.15
C PHE A 181 -3.13 12.36 -16.65
N GLU A 182 -4.31 12.51 -17.23
CA GLU A 182 -4.48 12.89 -18.64
C GLU A 182 -3.89 14.28 -18.92
N ARG A 183 -4.10 15.24 -18.01
CA ARG A 183 -3.54 16.58 -18.11
C ARG A 183 -2.01 16.56 -18.13
N ASP A 184 -1.40 15.79 -17.23
CA ASP A 184 0.05 15.68 -17.11
C ASP A 184 0.64 15.04 -18.36
N LEU A 185 0.07 13.93 -18.85
CA LEU A 185 0.48 13.27 -20.10
C LEU A 185 0.42 14.19 -21.30
N ILE A 186 -0.66 14.98 -21.44
CA ILE A 186 -0.82 15.92 -22.55
C ILE A 186 0.17 17.07 -22.42
N THR A 187 0.41 17.56 -21.21
CA THR A 187 1.36 18.64 -20.94
C THR A 187 2.79 18.21 -21.29
N ASP A 188 3.18 17.03 -20.92
CA ASP A 188 4.52 16.50 -21.22
C ASP A 188 4.69 16.24 -22.71
N ALA A 189 3.71 15.59 -23.35
CA ALA A 189 3.75 15.42 -24.81
C ALA A 189 3.81 16.79 -25.58
N LEU A 190 3.14 17.82 -25.09
CA LEU A 190 3.21 19.15 -25.68
C LEU A 190 4.57 19.83 -25.45
N LYS A 191 5.22 19.60 -24.31
CA LYS A 191 6.60 20.08 -24.07
C LYS A 191 7.57 19.45 -25.05
N ASP A 192 7.51 18.12 -25.20
CA ASP A 192 8.42 17.36 -26.08
C ASP A 192 8.33 17.79 -27.53
N VAL A 193 7.14 18.19 -28.01
CA VAL A 193 6.91 18.61 -29.40
C VAL A 193 6.76 20.12 -29.54
N HIS A 194 7.27 20.91 -28.59
CA HIS A 194 7.25 22.38 -28.64
C HIS A 194 5.87 22.98 -28.93
N GLY A 195 4.82 22.44 -28.33
CA GLY A 195 3.45 22.92 -28.48
C GLY A 195 2.73 22.50 -29.76
N ASN A 196 3.29 21.60 -30.55
CA ASN A 196 2.65 21.11 -31.77
C ASN A 196 1.61 20.02 -31.47
N GLN A 197 0.34 20.38 -31.45
CA GLN A 197 -0.76 19.47 -31.11
C GLN A 197 -0.89 18.27 -32.05
N SER A 198 -0.50 18.40 -33.33
CA SER A 198 -0.56 17.29 -34.29
C SER A 198 0.52 16.24 -34.02
N GLN A 199 1.72 16.69 -33.61
CA GLN A 199 2.81 15.81 -33.21
C GLN A 199 2.54 15.17 -31.84
N ALA A 200 2.00 15.94 -30.88
CA ALA A 200 1.57 15.40 -29.59
C ALA A 200 0.51 14.30 -29.74
N ALA A 201 -0.43 14.49 -30.65
CA ALA A 201 -1.43 13.45 -30.97
C ALA A 201 -0.80 12.16 -31.49
N ARG A 202 0.22 12.27 -32.37
CA ARG A 202 0.97 11.07 -32.87
C ARG A 202 1.76 10.40 -31.76
N LEU A 203 2.42 11.18 -30.90
CA LEU A 203 3.22 10.68 -29.78
C LEU A 203 2.34 9.86 -28.80
N LEU A 204 1.11 10.35 -28.55
CA LEU A 204 0.17 9.71 -27.63
C LEU A 204 -0.76 8.68 -28.31
N GLY A 205 -0.52 8.33 -29.58
CA GLY A 205 -1.33 7.35 -30.32
C GLY A 205 -2.80 7.76 -30.49
N THR A 206 -3.09 9.07 -30.57
CA THR A 206 -4.46 9.60 -30.66
C THR A 206 -4.63 10.60 -31.80
N THR A 207 -5.82 11.21 -31.93
CA THR A 207 -6.12 12.17 -32.98
C THR A 207 -5.93 13.61 -32.50
N LYS A 208 -5.59 14.53 -33.44
CA LYS A 208 -5.47 15.96 -33.16
C LYS A 208 -6.75 16.54 -32.53
N ARG A 209 -7.93 16.07 -32.94
CA ARG A 209 -9.22 16.51 -32.42
C ARG A 209 -9.39 16.20 -30.94
N ILE A 210 -8.93 14.99 -30.51
CA ILE A 210 -8.96 14.57 -29.10
C ILE A 210 -7.99 15.43 -28.27
N ILE A 211 -6.78 15.70 -28.80
CA ILE A 211 -5.82 16.56 -28.09
C ILE A 211 -6.38 17.99 -27.97
N GLN A 212 -6.98 18.55 -29.00
CA GLN A 212 -7.60 19.87 -28.93
C GLN A 212 -8.69 19.96 -27.85
N TYR A 213 -9.61 18.99 -27.86
CA TYR A 213 -10.67 18.91 -26.87
C TYR A 213 -10.11 18.83 -25.42
N LYS A 214 -9.09 17.98 -25.21
CA LYS A 214 -8.52 17.81 -23.88
C LYS A 214 -7.67 19.00 -23.43
N VAL A 215 -6.96 19.66 -24.35
CA VAL A 215 -6.23 20.92 -24.10
C VAL A 215 -7.20 22.00 -23.62
N GLU A 216 -8.34 22.14 -24.26
CA GLU A 216 -9.38 23.10 -23.88
C GLU A 216 -10.03 22.71 -22.54
N LYS A 217 -10.40 21.43 -22.39
CA LYS A 217 -11.01 20.89 -21.15
C LYS A 217 -10.13 21.10 -19.93
N TYR A 218 -8.80 20.94 -20.05
CA TYR A 218 -7.86 21.01 -18.92
C TYR A 218 -7.16 22.38 -18.81
N GLY A 219 -7.50 23.36 -19.64
CA GLY A 219 -6.92 24.71 -19.60
C GLY A 219 -5.41 24.72 -19.85
N VAL A 220 -4.88 23.79 -20.64
CA VAL A 220 -3.47 23.75 -21.02
C VAL A 220 -3.24 24.69 -22.19
N ASP A 221 -2.30 25.65 -22.08
CA ASP A 221 -1.96 26.56 -23.18
C ASP A 221 -0.77 26.01 -24.00
N PRO A 222 -1.00 25.48 -25.22
CA PRO A 222 0.07 24.96 -26.06
C PRO A 222 1.09 25.99 -26.51
N LYS A 223 0.71 27.31 -26.52
CA LYS A 223 1.60 28.37 -26.93
C LYS A 223 2.74 28.61 -25.93
N ARG A 224 2.55 28.25 -24.67
CA ARG A 224 3.58 28.33 -23.61
C ARG A 224 4.81 27.46 -23.92
N PHE A 225 4.65 26.39 -24.69
CA PHE A 225 5.70 25.44 -25.02
C PHE A 225 6.38 25.77 -26.38
N ARG A 226 5.94 26.76 -27.09
CA ARG A 226 6.61 27.21 -28.35
C ARG A 226 7.92 27.91 -28.00
N THR A 227 9.02 27.30 -28.39
CA THR A 227 10.34 27.98 -28.34
C THR A 227 10.29 29.21 -29.22
N LYS A 228 10.51 30.40 -28.67
CA LYS A 228 10.75 31.61 -29.48
C LYS A 228 12.07 31.36 -30.21
N ILE A 229 12.02 31.04 -31.50
CA ILE A 229 13.19 31.08 -32.36
C ILE A 229 13.62 32.56 -32.41
N PRO A 230 14.86 32.89 -31.97
CA PRO A 230 15.34 34.28 -32.11
C PRO A 230 15.42 34.63 -33.59
N ALA A 231 14.92 35.83 -33.95
CA ALA A 231 14.78 36.33 -35.31
C ALA A 231 16.09 36.43 -36.13
N SER A 232 17.23 36.04 -35.54
CA SER A 232 18.56 36.09 -36.18
C SER A 232 18.87 34.90 -37.15
N GLN A 233 18.05 33.82 -37.20
CA GLN A 233 18.31 32.70 -38.08
C GLN A 233 17.44 32.62 -39.35
N VAL A 234 16.53 33.59 -39.56
CA VAL A 234 15.66 33.58 -40.76
C VAL A 234 16.30 34.27 -41.96
N ARG A 235 17.44 34.96 -41.81
CA ARG A 235 18.09 35.71 -42.92
C ARG A 235 19.10 34.97 -43.76
N LEU A 236 19.37 33.68 -43.54
CA LEU A 236 20.42 32.93 -44.25
C LEU A 236 19.92 31.94 -45.31
N LYS A 237 18.61 31.90 -45.63
CA LYS A 237 18.08 31.02 -46.70
C LYS A 237 17.39 31.75 -47.87
N ALA A 238 17.53 33.06 -48.01
CA ALA A 238 16.93 33.81 -49.10
C ALA A 238 17.98 34.48 -50.02
N GLY A 239 19.14 33.86 -50.21
CA GLY A 239 20.22 34.43 -51.02
C GLY A 239 21.08 33.39 -51.72
N GLN A 240 20.44 32.43 -52.41
CA GLN A 240 21.08 31.63 -53.47
C GLN A 240 19.96 31.10 -54.38
N SER A 241 19.66 31.83 -55.38
CA SER A 241 19.14 31.41 -56.69
C SER A 241 19.67 32.35 -57.71
#